data_daaa9beb2018190978ddfa0c935e1fbc
#
_entry.id   daaa9beb2018190978ddfa0c935e1fbc
#
_cell.length_a   1.000
_cell.length_b   1.000
_cell.length_c   1.000
_cell.angle_alpha   90.00
_cell.angle_beta   90.00
_cell.angle_gamma   90.00
#
_symmetry.space_group_name_H-M   'P 1'
#
loop_
_entity.id
_entity.type
_entity.pdbx_description
1 polymer ?
#
loop_
_entity_poly.entity_id
_entity_poly.type
_entity_poly.pdbx_seq_one_letter_code
_entity_poly.pdbx_strand_id
1 'polypeptide(L)'
;MKLYEWDFAPNCRRVRMFLLEKGIDVPKEECITSNIVLKDPYLANYEHAMVPMLELDDGTQIGEALSIWIYLETLYPGPPLMGITALEKAVISAWERRAYDEGMVGHAEIFRNSHPKFVDRGLPGHREPVPQVSGLIDRGKLRVARFQRKFNEQLSKNKFVAGDRFSVADITTITVVDFGHALEMQIPDDCPNVKRWYDEVQLRDSVRRSLPTHLPDGSPMPVAA
;
A
#
# COMPACT_ATOMS: atom_id res chain seq x y z
N MET A 1 -14.73 16.06 4.25
CA MET A 1 -13.52 15.25 4.52
C MET A 1 -12.44 15.52 3.48
N LYS A 2 -11.15 15.34 3.82
CA LYS A 2 -9.99 15.56 2.98
C LYS A 2 -8.96 14.46 3.21
N LEU A 3 -8.34 13.94 2.14
CA LEU A 3 -7.28 12.93 2.22
C LEU A 3 -5.92 13.61 2.10
N TYR A 4 -5.09 13.45 3.10
CA TYR A 4 -3.68 13.83 3.06
C TYR A 4 -2.87 12.64 2.61
N GLU A 5 -2.11 12.82 1.53
CA GLU A 5 -1.37 11.74 0.89
C GLU A 5 -0.02 12.17 0.35
N TRP A 6 0.79 11.21 0.01
CA TRP A 6 1.97 11.38 -0.82
C TRP A 6 1.86 10.46 -2.03
N ASP A 7 1.93 11.02 -3.23
CA ASP A 7 1.70 10.30 -4.49
C ASP A 7 2.54 9.02 -4.61
N PHE A 8 3.80 9.06 -4.19
CA PHE A 8 4.72 7.92 -4.24
C PHE A 8 4.53 6.90 -3.10
N ALA A 9 3.79 7.21 -2.04
CA ALA A 9 3.68 6.32 -0.89
C ALA A 9 2.76 5.12 -1.19
N PRO A 10 3.25 3.86 -1.00
CA PRO A 10 2.46 2.67 -1.28
C PRO A 10 1.13 2.62 -0.49
N ASN A 11 1.13 3.05 0.77
CA ASN A 11 -0.09 3.06 1.58
C ASN A 11 -1.11 4.10 1.09
N CYS A 12 -0.67 5.24 0.56
CA CYS A 12 -1.55 6.22 -0.07
C CYS A 12 -2.17 5.65 -1.35
N ARG A 13 -1.37 4.96 -2.17
CA ARG A 13 -1.88 4.27 -3.36
C ARG A 13 -2.96 3.25 -3.05
N ARG A 14 -2.84 2.52 -1.95
CA ARG A 14 -3.88 1.58 -1.48
C ARG A 14 -5.22 2.30 -1.26
N VAL A 15 -5.20 3.48 -0.63
CA VAL A 15 -6.41 4.30 -0.42
C VAL A 15 -6.92 4.86 -1.75
N ARG A 16 -6.06 5.35 -2.64
CA ARG A 16 -6.47 5.82 -3.98
C ARG A 16 -7.19 4.74 -4.78
N MET A 17 -6.65 3.51 -4.82
CA MET A 17 -7.33 2.39 -5.49
C MET A 17 -8.69 2.11 -4.89
N PHE A 18 -8.81 2.10 -3.56
CA PHE A 18 -10.08 1.89 -2.89
C PHE A 18 -11.10 2.95 -3.26
N LEU A 19 -10.73 4.22 -3.22
CA LEU A 19 -11.60 5.33 -3.62
C LEU A 19 -12.07 5.20 -5.07
N LEU A 20 -11.15 4.86 -5.99
CA LEU A 20 -11.45 4.65 -7.41
C LEU A 20 -12.40 3.47 -7.64
N GLU A 21 -12.20 2.33 -6.95
CA GLU A 21 -13.09 1.17 -7.03
C GLU A 21 -14.49 1.47 -6.49
N LYS A 22 -14.59 2.35 -5.50
CA LYS A 22 -15.86 2.80 -4.90
C LYS A 22 -16.53 3.94 -5.67
N GLY A 23 -15.83 4.58 -6.60
CA GLY A 23 -16.33 5.80 -7.23
C GLY A 23 -16.49 6.96 -6.26
N ILE A 24 -15.68 7.00 -5.18
CA ILE A 24 -15.71 8.06 -4.17
C ILE A 24 -14.68 9.12 -4.56
N ASP A 25 -15.12 10.36 -4.67
CA ASP A 25 -14.25 11.52 -4.82
C ASP A 25 -14.04 12.21 -3.47
N VAL A 26 -12.78 12.31 -3.06
CA VAL A 26 -12.35 13.00 -1.84
C VAL A 26 -11.27 13.99 -2.21
N PRO A 27 -11.41 15.28 -1.85
CA PRO A 27 -10.34 16.26 -2.01
C PRO A 27 -9.03 15.75 -1.42
N LYS A 28 -7.94 15.89 -2.17
CA LYS A 28 -6.62 15.42 -1.77
C LYS A 28 -5.68 16.60 -1.54
N GLU A 29 -4.83 16.44 -0.53
CA GLU A 29 -3.72 17.34 -0.27
C GLU A 29 -2.42 16.56 -0.31
N GLU A 30 -1.54 16.97 -1.25
CA GLU A 30 -0.25 16.32 -1.43
C GLU A 30 0.73 16.74 -0.33
N CYS A 31 1.16 15.77 0.45
CA CYS A 31 2.18 15.93 1.48
C CYS A 31 3.53 15.55 0.88
N ILE A 32 4.13 16.45 0.12
CA ILE A 32 5.42 16.17 -0.55
C ILE A 32 6.49 15.94 0.49
N THR A 33 7.11 14.72 0.47
CA THR A 33 8.20 14.66 1.17
C THR A 33 9.14 13.61 1.53
N SER A 34 10.29 13.60 1.03
CA SER A 34 11.44 12.91 1.59
C SER A 34 11.96 13.51 2.91
N ASN A 35 11.61 14.74 3.23
CA ASN A 35 12.06 15.44 4.45
C ASN A 35 10.96 16.22 5.18
N ILE A 36 9.75 16.29 4.66
CA ILE A 36 8.73 17.25 5.04
C ILE A 36 7.66 16.63 5.93
N VAL A 37 7.46 15.31 5.91
CA VAL A 37 6.57 14.63 6.86
C VAL A 37 6.86 15.03 8.32
N LEU A 38 8.11 15.45 8.61
CA LEU A 38 8.51 15.96 9.92
C LEU A 38 8.53 17.49 10.03
N LYS A 39 8.34 18.23 8.92
CA LYS A 39 8.48 19.69 8.88
C LYS A 39 7.22 20.42 8.46
N ASP A 40 6.29 19.75 7.81
CA ASP A 40 5.00 20.34 7.47
C ASP A 40 4.24 20.63 8.78
N PRO A 41 3.77 21.88 9.00
CA PRO A 41 2.99 22.23 10.19
C PRO A 41 1.81 21.30 10.44
N TYR A 42 1.22 20.79 9.37
CA TYR A 42 0.12 19.84 9.43
C TYR A 42 0.55 18.47 9.99
N LEU A 43 1.61 17.87 9.45
CA LEU A 43 2.13 16.58 9.92
C LEU A 43 2.84 16.71 11.28
N ALA A 44 3.33 17.90 11.65
CA ALA A 44 3.80 18.17 13.01
C ALA A 44 2.70 18.05 14.05
N ASN A 45 1.43 18.28 13.67
CA ASN A 45 0.26 18.16 14.54
C ASN A 45 -0.43 16.79 14.47
N TYR A 46 -0.08 15.94 13.48
CA TYR A 46 -0.57 14.58 13.41
C TYR A 46 0.36 13.66 14.21
N GLU A 47 -0.17 13.05 15.26
CA GLU A 47 0.60 12.28 16.24
C GLU A 47 1.50 11.22 15.61
N HIS A 48 0.99 10.51 14.61
CA HIS A 48 1.72 9.43 13.95
C HIS A 48 2.67 9.90 12.84
N ALA A 49 2.62 11.16 12.41
CA ALA A 49 3.48 11.74 11.38
C ALA A 49 3.62 10.86 10.10
N MET A 50 2.53 10.23 9.68
CA MET A 50 2.50 9.32 8.52
C MET A 50 1.33 9.66 7.58
N VAL A 51 1.45 9.19 6.36
CA VAL A 51 0.39 9.23 5.34
C VAL A 51 0.05 7.79 4.89
N PRO A 52 -1.19 7.51 4.48
CA PRO A 52 -2.33 8.42 4.31
C PRO A 52 -3.01 8.79 5.63
N MET A 53 -3.67 9.95 5.64
CA MET A 53 -4.56 10.35 6.72
C MET A 53 -5.82 11.01 6.15
N LEU A 54 -6.99 10.59 6.61
CA LEU A 54 -8.29 11.17 6.28
C LEU A 54 -8.73 12.08 7.41
N GLU A 55 -8.92 13.35 7.11
CA GLU A 55 -9.52 14.33 8.03
C GLU A 55 -11.00 14.50 7.69
N LEU A 56 -11.84 14.37 8.70
CA LEU A 56 -13.29 14.59 8.60
C LEU A 56 -13.63 16.08 8.76
N ASP A 57 -14.88 16.46 8.44
CA ASP A 57 -15.33 17.85 8.48
C ASP A 57 -15.37 18.43 9.91
N ASP A 58 -15.41 17.57 10.92
CA ASP A 58 -15.33 17.94 12.35
C ASP A 58 -13.89 18.00 12.90
N GLY A 59 -12.89 17.76 12.03
CA GLY A 59 -11.48 17.73 12.39
C GLY A 59 -10.99 16.38 12.90
N THR A 60 -11.82 15.34 12.97
CA THR A 60 -11.40 14.00 13.35
C THR A 60 -10.40 13.44 12.32
N GLN A 61 -9.27 12.92 12.79
CA GLN A 61 -8.20 12.37 11.96
C GLN A 61 -8.17 10.84 12.02
N ILE A 62 -8.25 10.20 10.87
CA ILE A 62 -8.19 8.74 10.71
C ILE A 62 -6.93 8.39 9.92
N GLY A 63 -5.94 7.81 10.58
CA GLY A 63 -4.75 7.26 9.95
C GLY A 63 -4.94 5.81 9.52
N GLU A 64 -3.89 5.25 8.91
CA GLU A 64 -3.83 3.87 8.42
C GLU A 64 -4.84 3.53 7.32
N ALA A 65 -4.34 2.98 6.22
CA ALA A 65 -5.19 2.63 5.06
C ALA A 65 -6.37 1.71 5.45
N LEU A 66 -6.14 0.74 6.33
CA LEU A 66 -7.18 -0.17 6.80
C LEU A 66 -8.29 0.56 7.56
N SER A 67 -7.95 1.49 8.46
CA SER A 67 -8.92 2.26 9.24
C SER A 67 -9.75 3.18 8.35
N ILE A 68 -9.10 3.82 7.36
CA ILE A 68 -9.77 4.64 6.35
C ILE A 68 -10.75 3.78 5.53
N TRP A 69 -10.36 2.56 5.13
CA TRP A 69 -11.24 1.65 4.40
C TRP A 69 -12.44 1.22 5.23
N ILE A 70 -12.26 0.87 6.50
CA ILE A 70 -13.36 0.50 7.41
C ILE A 70 -14.39 1.64 7.51
N TYR A 71 -13.90 2.86 7.68
CA TYR A 71 -14.76 4.04 7.74
C TYR A 71 -15.53 4.24 6.42
N LEU A 72 -14.83 4.27 5.29
CA LEU A 72 -15.42 4.52 3.99
C LEU A 72 -16.32 3.36 3.51
N GLU A 73 -15.96 2.09 3.80
CA GLU A 73 -16.81 0.93 3.48
C GLU A 73 -18.15 0.98 4.21
N THR A 74 -18.15 1.51 5.43
CA THR A 74 -19.38 1.68 6.24
C THR A 74 -20.28 2.76 5.65
N LEU A 75 -19.72 3.88 5.19
CA LEU A 75 -20.46 4.96 4.57
C LEU A 75 -20.93 4.65 3.14
N TYR A 76 -20.10 3.90 2.39
CA TYR A 76 -20.31 3.58 0.98
C TYR A 76 -20.19 2.05 0.79
N PRO A 77 -21.24 1.27 1.09
CA PRO A 77 -21.14 -0.19 1.13
C PRO A 77 -20.94 -0.86 -0.24
N GLY A 78 -21.27 -0.20 -1.33
CA GLY A 78 -21.13 -0.75 -2.69
C GLY A 78 -20.00 -0.11 -3.50
N PRO A 79 -19.25 -0.90 -4.28
CA PRO A 79 -19.10 -2.36 -4.25
C PRO A 79 -18.41 -2.84 -2.96
N PRO A 80 -18.73 -4.06 -2.45
CA PRO A 80 -18.24 -4.54 -1.15
C PRO A 80 -16.80 -5.06 -1.26
N LEU A 81 -15.83 -4.17 -1.09
CA LEU A 81 -14.39 -4.50 -1.17
C LEU A 81 -13.85 -5.19 0.09
N MET A 82 -14.56 -5.05 1.21
CA MET A 82 -14.18 -5.70 2.48
C MET A 82 -15.07 -6.92 2.82
N GLY A 83 -15.96 -7.31 1.89
CA GLY A 83 -16.85 -8.47 2.04
C GLY A 83 -18.21 -8.12 2.61
N ILE A 84 -19.19 -9.01 2.35
CA ILE A 84 -20.59 -8.86 2.78
C ILE A 84 -20.85 -9.66 4.05
N THR A 85 -20.57 -10.97 3.99
CA THR A 85 -20.79 -11.88 5.12
C THR A 85 -19.65 -11.81 6.14
N ALA A 86 -19.90 -12.26 7.37
CA ALA A 86 -18.87 -12.34 8.39
C ALA A 86 -17.67 -13.19 7.95
N LEU A 87 -17.92 -14.29 7.23
CA LEU A 87 -16.86 -15.16 6.72
C LEU A 87 -16.03 -14.46 5.66
N GLU A 88 -16.66 -13.80 4.67
CA GLU A 88 -15.94 -13.03 3.64
C GLU A 88 -15.08 -11.93 4.27
N LYS A 89 -15.63 -11.16 5.19
CA LYS A 89 -14.89 -10.11 5.92
C LYS A 89 -13.67 -10.67 6.62
N ALA A 90 -13.82 -11.81 7.31
CA ALA A 90 -12.72 -12.45 8.01
C ALA A 90 -11.63 -12.97 7.04
N VAL A 91 -12.01 -13.60 5.95
CA VAL A 91 -11.08 -14.16 4.95
C VAL A 91 -10.33 -13.03 4.23
N ILE A 92 -11.04 -12.00 3.77
CA ILE A 92 -10.44 -10.83 3.10
C ILE A 92 -9.46 -10.13 4.04
N SER A 93 -9.86 -9.86 5.28
CA SER A 93 -8.99 -9.23 6.28
C SER A 93 -7.75 -10.07 6.57
N ALA A 94 -7.88 -11.40 6.67
CA ALA A 94 -6.75 -12.29 6.92
C ALA A 94 -5.74 -12.28 5.77
N TRP A 95 -6.18 -12.25 4.50
CA TRP A 95 -5.28 -12.20 3.35
C TRP A 95 -4.68 -10.82 3.15
N GLU A 96 -5.46 -9.76 3.38
CA GLU A 96 -4.96 -8.38 3.39
C GLU A 96 -3.82 -8.22 4.41
N ARG A 97 -4.04 -8.70 5.64
CA ARG A 97 -3.04 -8.62 6.71
C ARG A 97 -1.77 -9.41 6.36
N ARG A 98 -1.89 -10.60 5.75
CA ARG A 98 -0.71 -11.36 5.29
C ARG A 98 0.06 -10.63 4.19
N ALA A 99 -0.65 -10.02 3.22
CA ALA A 99 -0.02 -9.21 2.18
C ALA A 99 0.76 -8.04 2.79
N TYR A 100 0.18 -7.39 3.79
CA TYR A 100 0.83 -6.29 4.49
C TYR A 100 2.05 -6.76 5.28
N ASP A 101 1.89 -7.73 6.19
CA ASP A 101 2.95 -8.15 7.10
C ASP A 101 4.13 -8.84 6.39
N GLU A 102 3.85 -9.68 5.41
CA GLU A 102 4.91 -10.42 4.72
C GLU A 102 5.44 -9.66 3.50
N GLY A 103 4.55 -9.05 2.72
CA GLY A 103 4.92 -8.33 1.50
C GLY A 103 5.33 -6.88 1.76
N MET A 104 4.41 -6.05 2.24
CA MET A 104 4.67 -4.61 2.40
C MET A 104 5.80 -4.34 3.41
N VAL A 105 5.72 -4.96 4.60
CA VAL A 105 6.76 -4.81 5.62
C VAL A 105 8.09 -5.37 5.13
N GLY A 106 8.08 -6.51 4.41
CA GLY A 106 9.30 -7.09 3.85
C GLY A 106 10.02 -6.15 2.87
N HIS A 107 9.29 -5.56 1.93
CA HIS A 107 9.87 -4.58 1.00
C HIS A 107 10.29 -3.28 1.71
N ALA A 108 9.53 -2.82 2.71
CA ALA A 108 9.90 -1.65 3.50
C ALA A 108 11.18 -1.89 4.31
N GLU A 109 11.38 -3.09 4.87
CA GLU A 109 12.63 -3.48 5.55
C GLU A 109 13.82 -3.41 4.59
N ILE A 110 13.68 -3.94 3.37
CA ILE A 110 14.73 -3.87 2.35
C ILE A 110 15.00 -2.41 1.99
N PHE A 111 13.98 -1.69 1.55
CA PHE A 111 14.10 -0.32 1.04
C PHE A 111 14.69 0.65 2.06
N ARG A 112 14.12 0.71 3.25
CA ARG A 112 14.54 1.68 4.28
C ARG A 112 15.93 1.40 4.84
N ASN A 113 16.36 0.14 4.83
CA ASN A 113 17.66 -0.23 5.40
C ASN A 113 18.78 -0.35 4.34
N SER A 114 18.48 -0.18 3.05
CA SER A 114 19.48 -0.16 1.97
C SER A 114 19.62 1.19 1.28
N HIS A 115 18.54 1.98 1.18
CA HIS A 115 18.53 3.18 0.36
C HIS A 115 19.21 4.36 1.07
N PRO A 116 20.17 5.07 0.43
CA PRO A 116 20.97 6.13 1.07
C PRO A 116 20.17 7.31 1.65
N LYS A 117 19.02 7.63 1.07
CA LYS A 117 18.13 8.71 1.57
C LYS A 117 17.47 8.39 2.90
N PHE A 118 17.61 7.16 3.43
CA PHE A 118 17.01 6.72 4.68
C PHE A 118 18.01 6.38 5.78
N VAL A 119 19.25 6.91 5.73
CA VAL A 119 20.33 6.61 6.70
C VAL A 119 19.87 6.76 8.15
N ASP A 120 19.19 7.86 8.49
CA ASP A 120 18.67 8.10 9.85
C ASP A 120 17.14 7.96 9.92
N ARG A 121 16.56 7.21 8.99
CA ARG A 121 15.12 7.04 8.82
C ARG A 121 14.73 5.57 8.57
N GLY A 122 15.44 4.66 9.22
CA GLY A 122 15.21 3.21 9.09
C GLY A 122 13.80 2.77 9.48
N LEU A 123 13.12 3.53 10.37
CA LEU A 123 11.75 3.29 10.81
C LEU A 123 10.83 4.45 10.40
N PRO A 124 9.66 4.19 9.77
CA PRO A 124 8.70 5.24 9.45
C PRO A 124 8.01 5.81 10.69
N GLY A 125 7.49 7.05 10.59
CA GLY A 125 6.70 7.68 11.65
C GLY A 125 7.49 8.17 12.87
N HIS A 126 8.79 7.90 12.94
CA HIS A 126 9.64 8.39 14.03
C HIS A 126 10.14 9.80 13.75
N ARG A 127 10.06 10.66 14.77
CA ARG A 127 10.59 12.03 14.72
C ARG A 127 12.09 12.08 15.01
N GLU A 128 12.54 11.20 15.89
CA GLU A 128 13.96 11.04 16.21
C GLU A 128 14.67 10.18 15.15
N PRO A 129 15.96 10.43 14.90
CA PRO A 129 16.75 9.62 13.98
C PRO A 129 16.76 8.15 14.39
N VAL A 130 16.46 7.26 13.43
CA VAL A 130 16.55 5.81 13.62
C VAL A 130 17.52 5.25 12.59
N PRO A 131 18.68 4.73 12.99
CA PRO A 131 19.68 4.21 12.09
C PRO A 131 19.17 3.02 11.25
N GLN A 132 19.75 2.85 10.08
CA GLN A 132 19.57 1.64 9.28
C GLN A 132 20.17 0.42 9.97
N VAL A 133 19.53 -0.74 9.81
CA VAL A 133 19.94 -2.04 10.34
C VAL A 133 20.08 -3.03 9.21
N SER A 134 21.31 -3.34 8.79
CA SER A 134 21.57 -4.20 7.63
C SER A 134 20.93 -5.59 7.72
N GLY A 135 20.86 -6.19 8.91
CA GLY A 135 20.22 -7.49 9.13
C GLY A 135 18.70 -7.51 8.78
N LEU A 136 18.04 -6.33 8.74
CA LEU A 136 16.65 -6.24 8.31
C LEU A 136 16.48 -6.45 6.82
N ILE A 137 17.50 -6.18 6.03
CA ILE A 137 17.48 -6.43 4.56
C ILE A 137 17.29 -7.93 4.30
N ASP A 138 18.07 -8.77 4.96
CA ASP A 138 17.99 -10.22 4.76
C ASP A 138 16.67 -10.79 5.29
N ARG A 139 16.20 -10.30 6.45
CA ARG A 139 14.88 -10.66 6.98
C ARG A 139 13.76 -10.23 6.01
N GLY A 140 13.85 -9.05 5.45
CA GLY A 140 12.91 -8.55 4.44
C GLY A 140 12.85 -9.45 3.21
N LYS A 141 13.99 -9.88 2.68
CA LYS A 141 14.06 -10.84 1.56
C LYS A 141 13.38 -12.17 1.89
N LEU A 142 13.57 -12.70 3.08
CA LEU A 142 12.90 -13.93 3.53
C LEU A 142 11.37 -13.76 3.62
N ARG A 143 10.90 -12.61 4.13
CA ARG A 143 9.46 -12.28 4.15
C ARG A 143 8.88 -12.23 2.75
N VAL A 144 9.52 -11.51 1.83
CA VAL A 144 9.06 -11.37 0.43
C VAL A 144 9.01 -12.72 -0.27
N ALA A 145 10.05 -13.55 -0.13
CA ALA A 145 10.06 -14.89 -0.71
C ALA A 145 8.93 -15.78 -0.16
N ARG A 146 8.62 -15.67 1.14
CA ARG A 146 7.50 -16.37 1.75
C ARG A 146 6.14 -15.86 1.25
N PHE A 147 6.00 -14.55 1.16
CA PHE A 147 4.82 -13.90 0.57
C PHE A 147 4.54 -14.45 -0.83
N GLN A 148 5.51 -14.40 -1.73
CA GLN A 148 5.35 -14.83 -3.12
C GLN A 148 4.90 -16.30 -3.22
N ARG A 149 5.54 -17.23 -2.49
CA ARG A 149 5.18 -18.65 -2.51
C ARG A 149 3.75 -18.90 -1.98
N LYS A 150 3.39 -18.28 -0.85
CA LYS A 150 2.07 -18.45 -0.24
C LYS A 150 0.95 -17.88 -1.11
N PHE A 151 1.19 -16.73 -1.74
CA PHE A 151 0.21 -16.12 -2.62
C PHE A 151 0.10 -16.89 -3.94
N ASN A 152 1.20 -17.47 -4.44
CA ASN A 152 1.15 -18.36 -5.59
C ASN A 152 0.29 -19.61 -5.31
N GLU A 153 0.44 -20.21 -4.14
CA GLU A 153 -0.40 -21.35 -3.72
C GLU A 153 -1.89 -20.92 -3.58
N GLN A 154 -2.17 -19.78 -2.98
CA GLN A 154 -3.53 -19.28 -2.82
C GLN A 154 -4.19 -18.99 -4.17
N LEU A 155 -3.48 -18.34 -5.07
CA LEU A 155 -3.97 -17.98 -6.41
C LEU A 155 -4.04 -19.17 -7.36
N SER A 156 -3.46 -20.32 -7.04
CA SER A 156 -3.70 -21.55 -7.80
C SER A 156 -5.13 -22.09 -7.62
N LYS A 157 -5.81 -21.71 -6.55
CA LYS A 157 -7.13 -22.17 -6.16
C LYS A 157 -8.23 -21.12 -6.33
N ASN A 158 -7.84 -19.86 -6.51
CA ASN A 158 -8.74 -18.72 -6.52
C ASN A 158 -8.42 -17.77 -7.66
N LYS A 159 -9.45 -17.08 -8.15
CA LYS A 159 -9.28 -16.03 -9.15
C LYS A 159 -8.54 -14.82 -8.56
N PHE A 160 -8.99 -14.34 -7.40
CA PHE A 160 -8.40 -13.23 -6.64
C PHE A 160 -7.85 -13.72 -5.30
N VAL A 161 -7.12 -12.87 -4.60
CA VAL A 161 -6.39 -13.23 -3.38
C VAL A 161 -7.28 -13.83 -2.29
N ALA A 162 -8.48 -13.30 -2.11
CA ALA A 162 -9.40 -13.75 -1.06
C ALA A 162 -10.61 -14.57 -1.59
N GLY A 163 -10.58 -15.00 -2.86
CA GLY A 163 -11.66 -15.79 -3.48
C GLY A 163 -11.98 -15.34 -4.91
N ASP A 164 -13.27 -15.26 -5.25
CA ASP A 164 -13.73 -15.04 -6.62
C ASP A 164 -13.95 -13.55 -6.98
N ARG A 165 -13.83 -12.65 -5.98
CA ARG A 165 -14.06 -11.21 -6.16
C ARG A 165 -12.82 -10.40 -5.77
N PHE A 166 -12.57 -9.33 -6.54
CA PHE A 166 -11.57 -8.32 -6.19
C PHE A 166 -11.91 -7.64 -4.86
N SER A 167 -10.91 -7.44 -4.02
CA SER A 167 -11.07 -6.97 -2.65
C SER A 167 -9.87 -6.14 -2.19
N VAL A 168 -9.92 -5.63 -0.96
CA VAL A 168 -8.78 -4.93 -0.34
C VAL A 168 -7.54 -5.82 -0.20
N ALA A 169 -7.71 -7.16 -0.17
CA ALA A 169 -6.58 -8.09 -0.20
C ALA A 169 -5.82 -7.99 -1.53
N ASP A 170 -6.52 -7.83 -2.64
CA ASP A 170 -5.90 -7.62 -3.96
C ASP A 170 -5.27 -6.23 -4.08
N ILE A 171 -5.93 -5.19 -3.55
CA ILE A 171 -5.39 -3.84 -3.49
C ILE A 171 -4.03 -3.81 -2.77
N THR A 172 -3.92 -4.45 -1.62
CA THR A 172 -2.65 -4.53 -0.89
C THR A 172 -1.64 -5.37 -1.66
N THR A 173 -2.06 -6.50 -2.23
CA THR A 173 -1.17 -7.40 -2.95
C THR A 173 -0.58 -6.78 -4.21
N ILE A 174 -1.39 -6.09 -5.04
CA ILE A 174 -0.86 -5.41 -6.25
C ILE A 174 0.11 -4.29 -5.87
N THR A 175 -0.19 -3.54 -4.81
CA THR A 175 0.72 -2.50 -4.31
C THR A 175 2.06 -3.09 -3.84
N VAL A 176 2.03 -4.25 -3.19
CA VAL A 176 3.24 -4.96 -2.76
C VAL A 176 4.08 -5.43 -3.95
N VAL A 177 3.45 -6.01 -4.98
CA VAL A 177 4.16 -6.47 -6.17
C VAL A 177 4.79 -5.30 -6.92
N ASP A 178 4.05 -4.21 -7.11
CA ASP A 178 4.57 -3.02 -7.78
C ASP A 178 5.69 -2.35 -6.97
N PHE A 179 5.61 -2.35 -5.65
CA PHE A 179 6.70 -1.88 -4.79
C PHE A 179 7.95 -2.76 -4.96
N GLY A 180 7.76 -4.08 -5.08
CA GLY A 180 8.85 -5.02 -5.43
C GLY A 180 9.49 -4.67 -6.77
N HIS A 181 8.70 -4.45 -7.81
CA HIS A 181 9.19 -4.05 -9.13
C HIS A 181 10.01 -2.74 -9.07
N ALA A 182 9.57 -1.76 -8.29
CA ALA A 182 10.31 -0.51 -8.06
C ALA A 182 11.66 -0.73 -7.33
N LEU A 183 11.82 -1.87 -6.66
CA LEU A 183 13.07 -2.32 -6.02
C LEU A 183 13.83 -3.35 -6.89
N GLU A 184 13.49 -3.48 -8.17
CA GLU A 184 14.05 -4.46 -9.11
C GLU A 184 13.81 -5.93 -8.70
N MET A 185 12.85 -6.18 -7.83
CA MET A 185 12.45 -7.51 -7.38
C MET A 185 11.26 -8.00 -8.20
N GLN A 186 11.51 -8.88 -9.16
CA GLN A 186 10.49 -9.42 -10.05
C GLN A 186 9.68 -10.56 -9.39
N ILE A 187 8.50 -10.86 -9.97
CA ILE A 187 7.76 -12.07 -9.63
C ILE A 187 8.62 -13.27 -10.06
N PRO A 188 8.92 -14.22 -9.14
CA PRO A 188 9.73 -15.40 -9.51
C PRO A 188 9.05 -16.27 -10.56
N ASP A 189 9.86 -16.91 -11.41
CA ASP A 189 9.37 -17.80 -12.48
C ASP A 189 8.57 -19.00 -11.93
N ASP A 190 8.88 -19.45 -10.72
CA ASP A 190 8.16 -20.50 -10.00
C ASP A 190 6.85 -20.04 -9.35
N CYS A 191 6.45 -18.77 -9.58
CA CYS A 191 5.20 -18.21 -9.09
C CYS A 191 4.22 -17.84 -10.24
N PRO A 192 3.84 -18.78 -11.15
CA PRO A 192 3.04 -18.48 -12.33
C PRO A 192 1.62 -18.00 -12.01
N ASN A 193 1.05 -18.38 -10.86
CA ASN A 193 -0.30 -17.93 -10.49
C ASN A 193 -0.31 -16.48 -10.02
N VAL A 194 0.77 -16.01 -9.37
CA VAL A 194 0.95 -14.59 -9.05
C VAL A 194 1.09 -13.80 -10.33
N LYS A 195 1.87 -14.30 -11.31
CA LYS A 195 2.03 -13.64 -12.61
C LYS A 195 0.68 -13.53 -13.35
N ARG A 196 -0.07 -14.64 -13.47
CA ARG A 196 -1.41 -14.64 -14.08
C ARG A 196 -2.34 -13.60 -13.44
N TRP A 197 -2.39 -13.60 -12.10
CA TRP A 197 -3.21 -12.66 -11.35
C TRP A 197 -2.75 -11.21 -11.55
N TYR A 198 -1.44 -10.97 -11.53
CA TYR A 198 -0.86 -9.65 -11.76
C TYR A 198 -1.20 -9.12 -13.16
N ASP A 199 -1.01 -9.94 -14.20
CA ASP A 199 -1.31 -9.60 -15.59
C ASP A 199 -2.81 -9.22 -15.79
N GLU A 200 -3.72 -9.84 -15.04
CA GLU A 200 -5.15 -9.50 -15.06
C GLU A 200 -5.44 -8.21 -14.24
N VAL A 201 -4.93 -8.13 -13.02
CA VAL A 201 -5.29 -7.05 -12.09
C VAL A 201 -4.67 -5.71 -12.48
N GLN A 202 -3.47 -5.68 -13.04
CA GLN A 202 -2.84 -4.44 -13.51
C GLN A 202 -3.64 -3.70 -14.60
N LEU A 203 -4.53 -4.39 -15.30
CA LEU A 203 -5.39 -3.80 -16.34
C LEU A 203 -6.60 -3.04 -15.77
N ARG A 204 -6.88 -3.16 -14.46
CA ARG A 204 -7.99 -2.44 -13.83
C ARG A 204 -7.74 -0.92 -13.88
N ASP A 205 -8.80 -0.18 -14.13
CA ASP A 205 -8.75 1.29 -14.18
C ASP A 205 -8.23 1.90 -12.86
N SER A 206 -8.69 1.37 -11.72
CA SER A 206 -8.24 1.78 -10.39
C SER A 206 -6.73 1.60 -10.17
N VAL A 207 -6.17 0.49 -10.67
CA VAL A 207 -4.74 0.20 -10.55
C VAL A 207 -3.92 1.17 -11.39
N ARG A 208 -4.31 1.38 -12.66
CA ARG A 208 -3.60 2.30 -13.57
C ARG A 208 -3.67 3.75 -13.12
N ARG A 209 -4.87 4.23 -12.76
CA ARG A 209 -5.08 5.62 -12.34
C ARG A 209 -4.52 5.94 -10.96
N SER A 210 -4.23 4.94 -10.15
CA SER A 210 -3.61 5.12 -8.83
C SER A 210 -2.08 5.15 -8.86
N LEU A 211 -1.46 4.90 -10.02
CA LEU A 211 -0.01 4.97 -10.15
C LEU A 211 0.52 6.36 -9.81
N PRO A 212 1.73 6.47 -9.25
CA PRO A 212 2.36 7.76 -9.03
C PRO A 212 2.51 8.52 -10.34
N THR A 213 2.29 9.82 -10.29
CA THR A 213 2.49 10.72 -11.44
C THR A 213 3.85 11.43 -11.39
N HIS A 214 4.47 11.42 -10.20
CA HIS A 214 5.76 12.05 -9.95
C HIS A 214 6.71 11.10 -9.23
N LEU A 215 8.02 11.30 -9.45
CA LEU A 215 9.08 10.65 -8.69
C LEU A 215 9.21 11.26 -7.28
N PRO A 216 9.94 10.60 -6.35
CA PRO A 216 10.13 11.11 -4.98
C PRO A 216 10.80 12.49 -4.90
N ASP A 217 11.44 12.96 -5.95
CA ASP A 217 12.06 14.28 -6.05
C ASP A 217 11.12 15.33 -6.66
N GLY A 218 9.87 14.95 -6.97
CA GLY A 218 8.86 15.83 -7.59
C GLY A 218 8.95 15.92 -9.11
N SER A 219 9.91 15.26 -9.77
CA SER A 219 9.95 15.20 -11.22
C SER A 219 8.86 14.27 -11.77
N PRO A 220 8.32 14.54 -12.98
CA PRO A 220 7.31 13.66 -13.58
C PRO A 220 7.84 12.24 -13.78
N MET A 221 6.97 11.26 -13.55
CA MET A 221 7.27 9.87 -13.92
C MET A 221 7.52 9.78 -15.44
N PRO A 222 8.55 9.05 -15.89
CA PRO A 222 8.74 8.82 -17.31
C PRO A 222 7.48 8.14 -17.88
N VAL A 223 6.96 8.69 -18.98
CA VAL A 223 5.83 8.08 -19.68
C VAL A 223 6.32 6.74 -20.22
N ALA A 224 5.67 5.65 -19.81
CA ALA A 224 5.95 4.34 -20.37
C ALA A 224 5.67 4.37 -21.88
N ALA A 225 6.68 4.02 -22.69
CA ALA A 225 6.61 3.98 -24.14
C ALA A 225 5.74 2.80 -24.62
#